data_a3bea94bd895458a6e4a67e7a5b0ee03
#
_entry.id   a3bea94bd895458a6e4a67e7a5b0ee03
#
_cell.length_a   1.000
_cell.length_b   1.000
_cell.length_c   1.000
_cell.angle_alpha   90.00
_cell.angle_beta   90.00
_cell.angle_gamma   90.00
#
_symmetry.space_group_name_H-M   'P 1'
#
loop_
_entity.id
_entity.type
_entity.pdbx_description
1 polymer ?
#
loop_
_entity_poly.entity_id
_entity_poly.type
_entity_poly.pdbx_seq_one_letter_code
_entity_poly.pdbx_strand_id
1 'polypeptide(L)'
;MYKRQVHGKLTNGLKSIDPAIGKLENLEYLFIANGEIETLPDELANLKSLTDVEVYNCPKMTQFPMALAKLPEMISLNISNNSQWSAEEVYKGLDAIANGPAKEKLQILYVRDNNLREVPESFRNLKKIGLLDLAQNQIETIHPLGKEVAPVKLYFDNNKLTSLPADGNGLFCTMDDIETFSATYNKFTKFPNIFSAKSKFTIGEVDFSYNEIDGFEGEEDGTFRGLNIEQLSLAANKFTKFPKCLGTTGSLVAYIILRGNMIDEIPEGSFSGKYSTSMTSLDLTYNKLSKLPKDFTAEQLPYLYGLDVSFNSFDKFPWSPLNCAGLTVYAIRGQRDAQGNRCLREWPTGLYQHTGLRGFYIGSNDLRKIDDTISYLIYHLDISDNPNITFDASAICYYWQQGAYNLIYDKTQNILNCDKMLE
;
A
#
# COMPACT_ATOMS: atom_id res chain seq x y z
N MET A 1 -23.09 -30.76 21.70
CA MET A 1 -24.00 -29.91 20.90
C MET A 1 -23.32 -29.64 19.59
N TYR A 2 -23.73 -30.29 18.51
CA TYR A 2 -23.08 -30.10 17.20
C TYR A 2 -23.52 -28.76 16.62
N LYS A 3 -22.63 -27.76 16.51
CA LYS A 3 -22.85 -26.58 15.70
C LYS A 3 -22.91 -27.01 14.24
N ARG A 4 -24.09 -27.05 13.64
CA ARG A 4 -24.24 -27.19 12.20
C ARG A 4 -23.91 -25.85 11.57
N GLN A 5 -22.66 -25.67 11.14
CA GLN A 5 -22.34 -24.66 10.15
C GLN A 5 -23.01 -25.04 8.84
N VAL A 6 -24.09 -24.38 8.50
CA VAL A 6 -24.67 -24.48 7.15
C VAL A 6 -23.87 -23.54 6.26
N HIS A 7 -22.79 -24.03 5.67
CA HIS A 7 -22.13 -23.36 4.56
C HIS A 7 -23.02 -23.48 3.31
N GLY A 8 -24.03 -22.65 3.23
CA GLY A 8 -24.82 -22.48 2.03
C GLY A 8 -24.08 -21.62 1.01
N LYS A 9 -23.06 -22.16 0.32
CA LYS A 9 -22.53 -21.53 -0.89
C LYS A 9 -23.56 -21.69 -1.99
N LEU A 10 -24.52 -20.79 -2.04
CA LEU A 10 -25.56 -20.71 -3.06
C LEU A 10 -24.96 -19.97 -4.28
N THR A 11 -24.33 -20.69 -5.18
CA THR A 11 -23.70 -20.15 -6.38
C THR A 11 -24.47 -20.55 -7.62
N ASN A 12 -24.51 -19.64 -8.58
CA ASN A 12 -24.98 -19.76 -9.96
C ASN A 12 -26.40 -20.36 -10.16
N GLY A 13 -27.33 -19.47 -10.49
CA GLY A 13 -28.69 -19.84 -10.91
C GLY A 13 -29.74 -19.87 -9.81
N LEU A 14 -29.41 -19.52 -8.55
CA LEU A 14 -30.39 -19.33 -7.50
C LEU A 14 -31.25 -18.10 -7.80
N LYS A 15 -32.56 -18.28 -7.94
CA LYS A 15 -33.52 -17.22 -8.30
C LYS A 15 -34.28 -16.66 -7.12
N SER A 16 -34.45 -17.43 -6.06
CA SER A 16 -35.18 -17.04 -4.86
C SER A 16 -34.76 -17.84 -3.64
N ILE A 17 -35.00 -17.32 -2.47
CA ILE A 17 -34.85 -18.02 -1.18
C ILE A 17 -36.24 -18.19 -0.59
N ASP A 18 -36.57 -19.42 -0.15
CA ASP A 18 -37.82 -19.73 0.49
C ASP A 18 -37.93 -18.96 1.83
N PRO A 19 -39.07 -18.31 2.14
CA PRO A 19 -39.33 -17.66 3.42
C PRO A 19 -39.11 -18.57 4.64
N ALA A 20 -39.22 -19.89 4.47
CA ALA A 20 -38.90 -20.85 5.53
C ALA A 20 -37.47 -20.75 6.06
N ILE A 21 -36.54 -20.07 5.38
CA ILE A 21 -35.20 -19.76 5.90
C ILE A 21 -35.28 -19.07 7.26
N GLY A 22 -36.29 -18.22 7.49
CA GLY A 22 -36.51 -17.53 8.76
C GLY A 22 -36.76 -18.44 9.96
N LYS A 23 -36.97 -19.75 9.73
CA LYS A 23 -37.06 -20.77 10.80
C LYS A 23 -35.72 -21.33 11.25
N LEU A 24 -34.64 -20.97 10.58
CA LEU A 24 -33.29 -21.42 10.91
C LEU A 24 -32.67 -20.54 12.02
N GLU A 25 -33.29 -20.54 13.19
CA GLU A 25 -32.95 -19.63 14.31
C GLU A 25 -31.47 -19.68 14.76
N ASN A 26 -30.78 -20.80 14.49
CA ASN A 26 -29.37 -21.02 14.83
C ASN A 26 -28.43 -20.77 13.65
N LEU A 27 -28.89 -20.16 12.56
CA LEU A 27 -28.04 -19.80 11.43
C LEU A 27 -27.15 -18.64 11.85
N GLU A 28 -25.82 -18.84 11.79
CA GLU A 28 -24.80 -17.85 12.17
C GLU A 28 -24.19 -17.17 10.92
N TYR A 29 -24.17 -17.84 9.77
CA TYR A 29 -23.54 -17.37 8.54
C TYR A 29 -24.46 -17.55 7.33
N LEU A 30 -24.64 -16.49 6.53
CA LEU A 30 -25.39 -16.50 5.28
C LEU A 30 -24.54 -15.91 4.14
N PHE A 31 -24.25 -16.73 3.14
CA PHE A 31 -23.52 -16.32 1.96
C PHE A 31 -24.35 -16.49 0.69
N ILE A 32 -24.59 -15.38 -0.01
CA ILE A 32 -25.33 -15.33 -1.27
C ILE A 32 -24.45 -14.60 -2.27
N ALA A 33 -23.98 -15.30 -3.30
CA ALA A 33 -23.12 -14.71 -4.30
C ALA A 33 -23.42 -15.19 -5.71
N ASN A 34 -23.21 -14.28 -6.67
CA ASN A 34 -23.34 -14.57 -8.11
C ASN A 34 -24.69 -15.20 -8.47
N GLY A 35 -25.76 -14.83 -7.73
CA GLY A 35 -27.11 -15.37 -7.89
C GLY A 35 -27.96 -14.52 -8.83
N GLU A 36 -28.97 -15.18 -9.43
CA GLU A 36 -30.03 -14.49 -10.18
C GLU A 36 -31.18 -14.05 -9.25
N ILE A 37 -30.91 -13.91 -7.96
CA ILE A 37 -31.87 -13.50 -6.94
C ILE A 37 -32.30 -12.06 -7.18
N GLU A 38 -33.60 -11.84 -7.22
CA GLU A 38 -34.20 -10.51 -7.37
C GLU A 38 -34.49 -9.84 -6.02
N THR A 39 -34.86 -10.64 -5.00
CA THR A 39 -35.15 -10.17 -3.65
C THR A 39 -34.77 -11.20 -2.60
N LEU A 40 -34.61 -10.74 -1.35
CA LEU A 40 -34.49 -11.61 -0.18
C LEU A 40 -35.79 -11.56 0.63
N PRO A 41 -36.25 -12.70 1.23
CA PRO A 41 -37.49 -12.73 2.01
C PRO A 41 -37.35 -11.91 3.30
N ASP A 42 -38.42 -11.24 3.69
CA ASP A 42 -38.49 -10.45 4.91
C ASP A 42 -38.30 -11.29 6.18
N GLU A 43 -38.56 -12.58 6.11
CA GLU A 43 -38.37 -13.56 7.18
C GLU A 43 -36.91 -13.73 7.60
N LEU A 44 -35.93 -13.28 6.79
CA LEU A 44 -34.53 -13.19 7.22
C LEU A 44 -34.37 -12.37 8.50
N ALA A 45 -35.22 -11.39 8.75
CA ALA A 45 -35.25 -10.62 10.00
C ALA A 45 -35.50 -11.47 11.26
N ASN A 46 -35.96 -12.71 11.11
CA ASN A 46 -36.18 -13.65 12.23
C ASN A 46 -34.89 -14.39 12.65
N LEU A 47 -33.81 -14.30 11.90
CA LEU A 47 -32.54 -14.98 12.16
C LEU A 47 -31.76 -14.26 13.27
N LYS A 48 -32.08 -14.59 14.53
CA LYS A 48 -31.55 -13.91 15.71
C LYS A 48 -30.10 -14.27 16.04
N SER A 49 -29.57 -15.33 15.44
CA SER A 49 -28.17 -15.77 15.65
C SER A 49 -27.23 -15.39 14.48
N LEU A 50 -27.75 -14.71 13.46
CA LEU A 50 -26.99 -14.41 12.25
C LEU A 50 -25.97 -13.29 12.53
N THR A 51 -24.69 -13.64 12.46
CA THR A 51 -23.54 -12.76 12.73
C THR A 51 -22.84 -12.31 11.45
N ASP A 52 -22.77 -13.17 10.45
CA ASP A 52 -22.02 -12.92 9.23
C ASP A 52 -22.94 -13.02 8.01
N VAL A 53 -23.01 -11.93 7.25
CA VAL A 53 -23.88 -11.83 6.08
C VAL A 53 -23.10 -11.34 4.88
N GLU A 54 -23.17 -12.12 3.80
CA GLU A 54 -22.66 -11.71 2.51
C GLU A 54 -23.74 -11.78 1.43
N VAL A 55 -24.00 -10.65 0.78
CA VAL A 55 -24.85 -10.52 -0.42
C VAL A 55 -24.03 -9.86 -1.51
N TYR A 56 -23.37 -10.68 -2.31
CA TYR A 56 -22.31 -10.25 -3.20
C TYR A 56 -22.64 -10.56 -4.66
N ASN A 57 -22.50 -9.57 -5.54
CA ASN A 57 -22.68 -9.72 -6.99
C ASN A 57 -24.01 -10.43 -7.36
N CYS A 58 -25.13 -9.83 -6.96
CA CYS A 58 -26.48 -10.29 -7.27
C CYS A 58 -27.14 -9.37 -8.33
N PRO A 59 -26.78 -9.51 -9.63
CA PRO A 59 -27.08 -8.50 -10.65
C PRO A 59 -28.56 -8.28 -10.96
N LYS A 60 -29.45 -9.16 -10.49
CA LYS A 60 -30.90 -8.99 -10.66
C LYS A 60 -31.59 -8.37 -9.44
N MET A 61 -30.87 -8.22 -8.32
CA MET A 61 -31.37 -7.57 -7.12
C MET A 61 -31.27 -6.05 -7.27
N THR A 62 -32.37 -5.39 -7.58
CA THR A 62 -32.41 -3.95 -7.84
C THR A 62 -32.74 -3.10 -6.62
N GLN A 63 -33.13 -3.73 -5.51
CA GLN A 63 -33.47 -3.07 -4.25
C GLN A 63 -32.64 -3.64 -3.11
N PHE A 64 -32.27 -2.77 -2.18
CA PHE A 64 -31.57 -3.19 -0.97
C PHE A 64 -32.47 -4.09 -0.10
N PRO A 65 -31.99 -5.26 0.35
CA PRO A 65 -32.80 -6.20 1.16
C PRO A 65 -32.93 -5.69 2.60
N MET A 66 -33.99 -4.93 2.87
CA MET A 66 -34.22 -4.24 4.15
C MET A 66 -34.34 -5.18 5.36
N ALA A 67 -34.56 -6.48 5.15
CA ALA A 67 -34.52 -7.47 6.22
C ALA A 67 -33.18 -7.49 6.96
N LEU A 68 -32.08 -7.20 6.25
CA LEU A 68 -30.73 -7.15 6.83
C LEU A 68 -30.59 -6.08 7.92
N ALA A 69 -31.29 -4.96 7.78
CA ALA A 69 -31.26 -3.88 8.76
C ALA A 69 -31.94 -4.24 10.10
N LYS A 70 -32.66 -5.35 10.16
CA LYS A 70 -33.37 -5.82 11.35
C LYS A 70 -32.62 -6.91 12.12
N LEU A 71 -31.47 -7.35 11.63
CA LEU A 71 -30.64 -8.40 12.25
C LEU A 71 -29.93 -7.85 13.49
N PRO A 72 -30.14 -8.44 14.71
CA PRO A 72 -29.62 -7.84 15.93
C PRO A 72 -28.18 -8.25 16.27
N GLU A 73 -27.72 -9.39 15.75
CA GLU A 73 -26.43 -9.97 16.13
C GLU A 73 -25.35 -9.82 15.02
N MET A 74 -25.65 -9.06 13.96
CA MET A 74 -24.74 -8.92 12.82
C MET A 74 -23.44 -8.23 13.22
N ILE A 75 -22.32 -8.93 13.02
CA ILE A 75 -20.94 -8.49 13.28
C ILE A 75 -20.26 -8.12 11.97
N SER A 76 -20.50 -8.89 10.91
CA SER A 76 -19.92 -8.69 9.59
C SER A 76 -20.99 -8.60 8.51
N LEU A 77 -20.86 -7.57 7.66
CA LEU A 77 -21.73 -7.40 6.50
C LEU A 77 -20.89 -7.12 5.26
N ASN A 78 -21.07 -7.93 4.22
CA ASN A 78 -20.54 -7.67 2.89
C ASN A 78 -21.70 -7.57 1.88
N ILE A 79 -21.85 -6.37 1.33
CA ILE A 79 -22.84 -6.09 0.27
C ILE A 79 -22.17 -5.60 -1.01
N SER A 80 -20.93 -5.95 -1.23
CA SER A 80 -20.12 -5.46 -2.36
C SER A 80 -20.61 -5.99 -3.71
N ASN A 81 -20.22 -5.26 -4.77
CA ASN A 81 -20.49 -5.60 -6.17
C ASN A 81 -21.99 -5.74 -6.50
N ASN A 82 -22.79 -4.83 -5.98
CA ASN A 82 -24.19 -4.72 -6.31
C ASN A 82 -24.49 -3.37 -7.00
N SER A 83 -23.67 -3.02 -7.99
CA SER A 83 -23.70 -1.74 -8.72
C SER A 83 -25.01 -1.47 -9.48
N GLN A 84 -25.90 -2.44 -9.60
CA GLN A 84 -27.26 -2.26 -10.10
C GLN A 84 -28.20 -1.57 -9.09
N TRP A 85 -27.83 -1.53 -7.80
CA TRP A 85 -28.59 -0.71 -6.85
C TRP A 85 -28.36 0.78 -7.15
N SER A 86 -29.44 1.55 -7.12
CA SER A 86 -29.28 3.01 -7.17
C SER A 86 -28.58 3.50 -5.90
N ALA A 87 -27.88 4.62 -5.98
CA ALA A 87 -27.25 5.22 -4.81
C ALA A 87 -28.28 5.44 -3.67
N GLU A 88 -29.49 5.85 -4.01
CA GLU A 88 -30.59 6.06 -3.04
C GLU A 88 -30.93 4.78 -2.28
N GLU A 89 -31.07 3.64 -2.98
CA GLU A 89 -31.33 2.34 -2.34
C GLU A 89 -30.19 1.91 -1.42
N VAL A 90 -28.93 2.14 -1.82
CA VAL A 90 -27.77 1.83 -0.97
C VAL A 90 -27.77 2.71 0.27
N TYR A 91 -27.94 4.04 0.13
CA TYR A 91 -28.04 4.95 1.28
C TYR A 91 -29.17 4.57 2.24
N LYS A 92 -30.35 4.31 1.73
CA LYS A 92 -31.51 3.88 2.53
C LYS A 92 -31.20 2.61 3.34
N GLY A 93 -30.55 1.63 2.70
CA GLY A 93 -30.16 0.39 3.35
C GLY A 93 -29.08 0.59 4.42
N LEU A 94 -28.03 1.33 4.10
CA LEU A 94 -26.93 1.63 5.02
C LEU A 94 -27.38 2.47 6.22
N ASP A 95 -28.24 3.46 5.99
CA ASP A 95 -28.85 4.26 7.06
C ASP A 95 -29.72 3.41 7.98
N ALA A 96 -30.49 2.49 7.41
CA ALA A 96 -31.30 1.57 8.21
C ALA A 96 -30.44 0.62 9.05
N ILE A 97 -29.28 0.15 8.53
CA ILE A 97 -28.33 -0.67 9.29
C ILE A 97 -27.68 0.15 10.40
N ALA A 98 -27.16 1.33 10.06
CA ALA A 98 -26.46 2.20 11.00
C ALA A 98 -27.36 2.74 12.12
N ASN A 99 -28.66 2.75 11.93
CA ASN A 99 -29.66 3.10 12.94
C ASN A 99 -30.40 1.88 13.52
N GLY A 100 -30.17 0.69 12.95
CA GLY A 100 -30.80 -0.55 13.34
C GLY A 100 -30.16 -1.21 14.57
N PRO A 101 -30.64 -2.42 14.93
CA PRO A 101 -30.15 -3.15 16.11
C PRO A 101 -28.68 -3.58 16.01
N ALA A 102 -28.15 -3.80 14.80
CA ALA A 102 -26.75 -4.21 14.60
C ALA A 102 -25.72 -3.10 14.86
N LYS A 103 -26.11 -1.83 14.97
CA LYS A 103 -25.18 -0.68 15.14
C LYS A 103 -24.22 -0.83 16.32
N GLU A 104 -24.64 -1.52 17.39
CA GLU A 104 -23.83 -1.74 18.59
C GLU A 104 -22.86 -2.93 18.48
N LYS A 105 -22.94 -3.69 17.37
CA LYS A 105 -22.19 -4.94 17.19
C LYS A 105 -21.40 -5.00 15.89
N LEU A 106 -21.81 -4.27 14.86
CA LEU A 106 -21.18 -4.32 13.55
C LEU A 106 -19.73 -3.85 13.63
N GLN A 107 -18.82 -4.76 13.26
CA GLN A 107 -17.37 -4.56 13.29
C GLN A 107 -16.74 -4.51 11.90
N ILE A 108 -17.35 -5.17 10.93
CA ILE A 108 -16.81 -5.31 9.58
C ILE A 108 -17.91 -4.94 8.57
N LEU A 109 -17.61 -3.97 7.71
CA LEU A 109 -18.53 -3.52 6.68
C LEU A 109 -17.81 -3.35 5.33
N TYR A 110 -18.17 -4.19 4.36
CA TYR A 110 -17.73 -4.08 2.97
C TYR A 110 -18.86 -3.56 2.09
N VAL A 111 -18.63 -2.42 1.42
CA VAL A 111 -19.59 -1.76 0.52
C VAL A 111 -18.92 -1.37 -0.80
N ARG A 112 -18.04 -2.24 -1.32
CA ARG A 112 -17.32 -1.98 -2.58
C ARG A 112 -18.27 -2.04 -3.77
N ASP A 113 -18.01 -1.21 -4.78
CA ASP A 113 -18.73 -1.20 -6.06
C ASP A 113 -20.27 -1.13 -5.90
N ASN A 114 -20.75 -0.06 -5.22
CA ASN A 114 -22.17 0.18 -4.95
C ASN A 114 -22.64 1.60 -5.30
N ASN A 115 -21.94 2.32 -6.16
CA ASN A 115 -22.29 3.66 -6.62
C ASN A 115 -22.41 4.74 -5.52
N LEU A 116 -21.82 4.57 -4.35
CA LEU A 116 -21.82 5.60 -3.31
C LEU A 116 -21.09 6.86 -3.78
N ARG A 117 -21.64 8.05 -3.47
CA ARG A 117 -21.05 9.35 -3.79
C ARG A 117 -20.50 10.08 -2.56
N GLU A 118 -20.92 9.67 -1.39
CA GLU A 118 -20.44 10.19 -0.09
C GLU A 118 -20.50 9.09 0.97
N VAL A 119 -19.82 9.29 2.08
CA VAL A 119 -19.92 8.41 3.26
C VAL A 119 -21.20 8.81 4.02
N PRO A 120 -22.12 7.87 4.30
CA PRO A 120 -23.34 8.18 5.02
C PRO A 120 -23.08 8.82 6.39
N GLU A 121 -23.76 9.91 6.71
CA GLU A 121 -23.64 10.55 8.02
C GLU A 121 -24.03 9.63 9.19
N SER A 122 -24.95 8.69 8.94
CA SER A 122 -25.41 7.71 9.93
C SER A 122 -24.31 6.77 10.40
N PHE A 123 -23.18 6.65 9.66
CA PHE A 123 -22.04 5.83 10.07
C PHE A 123 -21.42 6.27 11.40
N ARG A 124 -21.69 7.52 11.84
CA ARG A 124 -21.36 7.97 13.21
C ARG A 124 -21.98 7.12 14.33
N ASN A 125 -22.98 6.32 14.01
CA ASN A 125 -23.63 5.42 14.96
C ASN A 125 -22.95 4.03 15.05
N LEU A 126 -22.04 3.71 14.14
CA LEU A 126 -21.36 2.41 14.07
C LEU A 126 -20.12 2.40 14.99
N LYS A 127 -20.34 2.47 16.30
CA LYS A 127 -19.27 2.66 17.30
C LYS A 127 -18.29 1.48 17.44
N LYS A 128 -18.66 0.32 16.93
CA LYS A 128 -17.82 -0.90 17.00
C LYS A 128 -17.12 -1.21 15.69
N ILE A 129 -17.30 -0.38 14.66
CA ILE A 129 -16.69 -0.63 13.36
C ILE A 129 -15.16 -0.64 13.48
N GLY A 130 -14.54 -1.75 13.08
CA GLY A 130 -13.10 -1.94 13.04
C GLY A 130 -12.55 -1.93 11.61
N LEU A 131 -13.35 -2.44 10.65
CA LEU A 131 -13.03 -2.41 9.23
C LEU A 131 -14.16 -1.78 8.44
N LEU A 132 -13.82 -0.75 7.66
CA LEU A 132 -14.74 -0.10 6.73
C LEU A 132 -14.10 -0.06 5.33
N ASP A 133 -14.68 -0.80 4.40
CA ASP A 133 -14.23 -0.86 3.02
C ASP A 133 -15.28 -0.25 2.09
N LEU A 134 -14.95 0.93 1.56
CA LEU A 134 -15.77 1.73 0.64
C LEU A 134 -15.08 1.88 -0.73
N ALA A 135 -14.15 1.00 -1.05
CA ALA A 135 -13.42 1.06 -2.30
C ALA A 135 -14.33 0.87 -3.54
N GLN A 136 -13.84 1.30 -4.70
CA GLN A 136 -14.54 1.13 -5.98
C GLN A 136 -15.94 1.76 -6.01
N ASN A 137 -16.10 2.92 -5.37
CA ASN A 137 -17.32 3.71 -5.43
C ASN A 137 -17.11 5.00 -6.23
N GLN A 138 -17.95 5.98 -6.04
CA GLN A 138 -17.86 7.30 -6.66
C GLN A 138 -17.78 8.41 -5.60
N ILE A 139 -17.19 8.11 -4.43
CA ILE A 139 -17.19 8.99 -3.29
C ILE A 139 -16.35 10.24 -3.60
N GLU A 140 -16.99 11.40 -3.47
CA GLU A 140 -16.38 12.72 -3.63
C GLU A 140 -16.19 13.41 -2.27
N THR A 141 -17.00 13.05 -1.28
CA THR A 141 -17.03 13.70 0.04
C THR A 141 -17.10 12.67 1.16
N ILE A 142 -16.35 12.94 2.23
CA ILE A 142 -16.40 12.17 3.46
C ILE A 142 -16.88 13.10 4.58
N HIS A 143 -17.99 12.74 5.21
CA HIS A 143 -18.45 13.39 6.44
C HIS A 143 -17.67 12.83 7.64
N PRO A 144 -17.35 13.65 8.65
CA PRO A 144 -16.68 13.17 9.85
C PRO A 144 -17.46 12.03 10.52
N LEU A 145 -16.78 10.93 10.80
CA LEU A 145 -17.40 9.75 11.43
C LEU A 145 -17.79 9.97 12.90
N GLY A 146 -17.24 11.02 13.52
CA GLY A 146 -17.46 11.33 14.92
C GLY A 146 -16.44 10.66 15.85
N LYS A 147 -16.39 11.13 17.10
CA LYS A 147 -15.33 10.77 18.05
C LYS A 147 -15.38 9.33 18.56
N GLU A 148 -16.52 8.67 18.42
CA GLU A 148 -16.73 7.32 18.95
C GLU A 148 -16.57 6.24 17.89
N VAL A 149 -16.28 6.63 16.63
CA VAL A 149 -16.11 5.70 15.50
C VAL A 149 -14.63 5.71 15.09
N ALA A 150 -13.94 4.64 15.44
CA ALA A 150 -12.50 4.51 15.28
C ALA A 150 -12.11 3.20 14.57
N PRO A 151 -12.39 3.07 13.26
CA PRO A 151 -11.98 1.89 12.52
C PRO A 151 -10.46 1.81 12.40
N VAL A 152 -9.92 0.62 12.60
CA VAL A 152 -8.48 0.38 12.44
C VAL A 152 -8.07 0.11 10.99
N LYS A 153 -9.03 -0.26 10.12
CA LYS A 153 -8.83 -0.46 8.68
C LYS A 153 -9.86 0.32 7.89
N LEU A 154 -9.37 1.22 7.04
CA LEU A 154 -10.17 2.12 6.21
C LEU A 154 -9.70 2.05 4.75
N TYR A 155 -10.61 1.72 3.84
CA TYR A 155 -10.33 1.64 2.41
C TYR A 155 -11.26 2.54 1.61
N PHE A 156 -10.67 3.50 0.90
CA PHE A 156 -11.35 4.44 0.00
C PHE A 156 -10.79 4.36 -1.43
N ASP A 157 -10.15 3.25 -1.79
CA ASP A 157 -9.50 3.08 -3.09
C ASP A 157 -10.47 3.20 -4.25
N ASN A 158 -9.99 3.69 -5.40
CA ASN A 158 -10.82 3.83 -6.60
C ASN A 158 -12.10 4.63 -6.35
N ASN A 159 -11.96 5.85 -5.83
CA ASN A 159 -13.04 6.80 -5.65
C ASN A 159 -12.75 8.13 -6.38
N LYS A 160 -13.43 9.20 -6.04
CA LYS A 160 -13.27 10.53 -6.63
C LYS A 160 -12.83 11.58 -5.61
N LEU A 161 -12.22 11.16 -4.52
CA LEU A 161 -11.81 12.04 -3.43
C LEU A 161 -10.73 13.03 -3.90
N THR A 162 -10.92 14.29 -3.53
CA THR A 162 -9.93 15.37 -3.77
C THR A 162 -9.37 15.91 -2.46
N SER A 163 -10.05 15.68 -1.34
CA SER A 163 -9.67 16.12 0.00
C SER A 163 -10.24 15.16 1.05
N LEU A 164 -9.74 15.29 2.27
CA LEU A 164 -10.28 14.63 3.47
C LEU A 164 -10.71 15.69 4.48
N PRO A 165 -11.61 15.37 5.44
CA PRO A 165 -11.99 16.29 6.50
C PRO A 165 -10.75 16.84 7.22
N ALA A 166 -10.67 18.16 7.35
CA ALA A 166 -9.53 18.85 7.93
C ALA A 166 -9.33 18.50 9.41
N ASP A 167 -8.11 18.75 9.88
CA ASP A 167 -7.68 18.54 11.27
C ASP A 167 -8.62 19.20 12.29
N GLY A 168 -8.87 18.48 13.41
CA GLY A 168 -9.78 18.92 14.49
C GLY A 168 -11.20 18.39 14.37
N ASN A 169 -11.70 18.17 13.17
CA ASN A 169 -12.93 17.40 12.86
C ASN A 169 -12.62 16.22 11.94
N GLY A 170 -11.33 15.94 11.72
CA GLY A 170 -10.84 14.98 10.77
C GLY A 170 -11.15 13.53 11.13
N LEU A 171 -10.95 12.69 10.15
CA LEU A 171 -11.19 11.25 10.22
C LEU A 171 -10.32 10.56 11.28
N PHE A 172 -9.13 11.13 11.60
CA PHE A 172 -8.11 10.51 12.43
C PHE A 172 -7.88 11.17 13.79
N CYS A 173 -8.48 12.34 14.05
CA CYS A 173 -8.20 13.11 15.28
C CYS A 173 -8.63 12.42 16.58
N THR A 174 -9.32 11.30 16.48
CA THR A 174 -9.86 10.55 17.62
C THR A 174 -9.50 9.07 17.61
N MET A 175 -8.70 8.62 16.64
CA MET A 175 -8.25 7.24 16.54
C MET A 175 -6.92 7.08 17.28
N ASP A 176 -6.81 6.06 18.12
CA ASP A 176 -5.57 5.78 18.87
C ASP A 176 -4.59 4.97 18.03
N ASP A 177 -5.08 4.02 17.24
CA ASP A 177 -4.29 3.17 16.35
C ASP A 177 -5.00 2.95 15.02
N ILE A 178 -4.24 3.00 13.92
CA ILE A 178 -4.69 2.66 12.57
C ILE A 178 -3.75 1.59 12.03
N GLU A 179 -4.29 0.44 11.65
CA GLU A 179 -3.51 -0.61 10.98
C GLU A 179 -3.28 -0.26 9.52
N THR A 180 -4.37 0.11 8.81
CA THR A 180 -4.30 0.44 7.39
C THR A 180 -5.25 1.58 7.04
N PHE A 181 -4.71 2.58 6.34
CA PHE A 181 -5.50 3.57 5.62
C PHE A 181 -5.10 3.59 4.15
N SER A 182 -6.05 3.35 3.26
CA SER A 182 -5.81 3.38 1.82
C SER A 182 -6.80 4.29 1.09
N ALA A 183 -6.25 5.16 0.22
CA ALA A 183 -7.00 6.06 -0.65
C ALA A 183 -6.36 6.09 -2.06
N THR A 184 -5.92 4.93 -2.55
CA THR A 184 -5.31 4.78 -3.86
C THR A 184 -6.31 5.06 -4.98
N TYR A 185 -5.81 5.44 -6.17
CA TYR A 185 -6.66 5.70 -7.33
C TYR A 185 -7.80 6.70 -7.04
N ASN A 186 -7.45 7.83 -6.42
CA ASN A 186 -8.35 8.97 -6.21
C ASN A 186 -7.88 10.19 -7.01
N LYS A 187 -8.31 11.40 -6.65
CA LYS A 187 -8.02 12.65 -7.34
C LYS A 187 -7.34 13.68 -6.44
N PHE A 188 -6.60 13.23 -5.44
CA PHE A 188 -5.84 14.13 -4.59
C PHE A 188 -4.74 14.81 -5.40
N THR A 189 -4.67 16.14 -5.32
CA THR A 189 -3.58 16.94 -5.90
C THR A 189 -2.56 17.38 -4.87
N LYS A 190 -2.95 17.36 -3.58
CA LYS A 190 -2.08 17.59 -2.42
C LYS A 190 -2.27 16.45 -1.42
N PHE A 191 -1.19 16.09 -0.71
CA PHE A 191 -1.32 15.21 0.44
C PHE A 191 -2.10 15.93 1.54
N PRO A 192 -3.22 15.37 2.02
CA PRO A 192 -4.10 16.07 2.94
C PRO A 192 -3.48 16.21 4.34
N ASN A 193 -3.74 17.33 5.00
CA ASN A 193 -3.35 17.55 6.38
C ASN A 193 -4.34 16.87 7.35
N ILE A 194 -4.25 15.54 7.41
CA ILE A 194 -5.18 14.67 8.18
C ILE A 194 -4.62 14.27 9.54
N PHE A 195 -3.34 14.49 9.77
CA PHE A 195 -2.67 14.09 10.99
C PHE A 195 -2.47 15.31 11.88
N SER A 196 -3.14 15.31 13.03
CA SER A 196 -2.96 16.37 14.02
C SER A 196 -1.62 16.24 14.72
N ALA A 197 -0.95 17.37 14.96
CA ALA A 197 0.25 17.44 15.81
C ALA A 197 0.02 16.92 17.25
N LYS A 198 -1.23 16.70 17.64
CA LYS A 198 -1.64 16.15 18.95
C LYS A 198 -1.85 14.64 18.90
N SER A 199 -1.96 14.05 17.71
CA SER A 199 -2.15 12.62 17.55
C SER A 199 -0.82 11.92 17.79
N LYS A 200 -0.78 11.04 18.78
CA LYS A 200 0.38 10.18 19.09
C LYS A 200 -0.04 8.73 18.86
N PHE A 201 -0.26 8.35 17.63
CA PHE A 201 -0.63 6.98 17.34
C PHE A 201 0.31 6.34 16.32
N THR A 202 0.36 5.03 16.35
CA THR A 202 1.09 4.23 15.37
C THR A 202 0.15 3.87 14.22
N ILE A 203 0.64 4.06 12.99
CA ILE A 203 -0.06 3.65 11.78
C ILE A 203 0.79 2.57 11.12
N GLY A 204 0.18 1.43 10.79
CA GLY A 204 0.86 0.39 10.03
C GLY A 204 1.10 0.86 8.59
N GLU A 205 0.05 1.15 7.84
CA GLU A 205 0.15 1.53 6.43
C GLU A 205 -0.73 2.73 6.09
N VAL A 206 -0.13 3.68 5.35
CA VAL A 206 -0.83 4.80 4.70
C VAL A 206 -0.52 4.74 3.22
N ASP A 207 -1.54 4.56 2.39
CA ASP A 207 -1.37 4.48 0.93
C ASP A 207 -2.22 5.52 0.18
N PHE A 208 -1.53 6.45 -0.50
CA PHE A 208 -2.10 7.43 -1.42
C PHE A 208 -1.53 7.26 -2.84
N SER A 209 -1.14 6.08 -3.21
CA SER A 209 -0.60 5.80 -4.54
C SER A 209 -1.65 6.03 -5.64
N TYR A 210 -1.18 6.27 -6.85
CA TYR A 210 -2.04 6.49 -8.02
C TYR A 210 -3.04 7.65 -7.83
N ASN A 211 -2.52 8.79 -7.34
CA ASN A 211 -3.21 10.05 -7.28
C ASN A 211 -2.49 11.09 -8.17
N GLU A 212 -2.77 12.37 -7.96
CA GLU A 212 -2.17 13.48 -8.67
C GLU A 212 -1.35 14.40 -7.75
N ILE A 213 -0.84 13.85 -6.63
CA ILE A 213 -0.22 14.61 -5.55
C ILE A 213 1.14 15.16 -6.00
N ASP A 214 1.31 16.47 -5.89
CA ASP A 214 2.57 17.17 -6.19
C ASP A 214 3.16 17.92 -4.99
N GLY A 215 2.50 17.83 -3.81
CA GLY A 215 2.91 18.49 -2.57
C GLY A 215 1.93 18.23 -1.43
N PHE A 216 1.98 19.03 -0.37
CA PHE A 216 1.23 18.85 0.86
C PHE A 216 0.26 19.99 1.08
N GLU A 217 -0.87 19.73 1.77
CA GLU A 217 -1.76 20.78 2.27
C GLU A 217 -1.13 21.47 3.49
N GLY A 218 -1.15 22.82 3.51
CA GLY A 218 -0.59 23.60 4.61
C GLY A 218 0.94 23.66 4.62
N GLU A 219 1.53 23.78 5.80
CA GLU A 219 2.97 23.78 5.97
C GLU A 219 3.51 22.34 5.91
N GLU A 220 4.33 22.06 4.93
CA GLU A 220 4.95 20.75 4.69
C GLU A 220 5.58 20.15 5.96
N ASP A 221 6.26 20.96 6.75
CA ASP A 221 6.96 20.52 7.96
C ASP A 221 6.04 20.08 9.12
N GLY A 222 4.75 20.44 9.09
CA GLY A 222 3.79 20.08 10.13
C GLY A 222 3.06 18.77 9.92
N THR A 223 2.97 18.30 8.67
CA THR A 223 2.07 17.21 8.23
C THR A 223 2.29 15.88 8.94
N PHE A 224 3.55 15.53 9.22
CA PHE A 224 3.90 14.24 9.83
C PHE A 224 4.42 14.35 11.27
N ARG A 225 4.33 15.54 11.89
CA ARG A 225 4.91 15.77 13.20
C ARG A 225 4.28 14.89 14.28
N GLY A 226 5.10 14.06 14.93
CA GLY A 226 4.67 13.20 16.05
C GLY A 226 4.01 11.89 15.66
N LEU A 227 3.96 11.56 14.36
CA LEU A 227 3.44 10.29 13.87
C LEU A 227 4.51 9.20 13.85
N ASN A 228 4.06 7.97 14.01
CA ASN A 228 4.84 6.75 13.77
C ASN A 228 4.12 5.93 12.68
N ILE A 229 4.70 5.90 11.49
CA ILE A 229 4.14 5.20 10.31
C ILE A 229 5.13 4.11 9.90
N GLU A 230 4.67 2.86 9.86
CA GLU A 230 5.53 1.76 9.39
C GLU A 230 5.75 1.88 7.87
N GLN A 231 4.70 2.09 7.09
CA GLN A 231 4.79 2.24 5.65
C GLN A 231 3.96 3.43 5.15
N LEU A 232 4.60 4.31 4.38
CA LEU A 232 3.95 5.38 3.63
C LEU A 232 4.18 5.17 2.14
N SER A 233 3.10 4.98 1.39
CA SER A 233 3.14 4.90 -0.07
C SER A 233 2.53 6.16 -0.71
N LEU A 234 3.36 6.83 -1.52
CA LEU A 234 3.00 7.94 -2.39
C LEU A 234 3.39 7.61 -3.85
N ALA A 235 3.38 6.32 -4.20
CA ALA A 235 3.77 5.86 -5.52
C ALA A 235 2.81 6.37 -6.61
N ALA A 236 3.34 6.51 -7.83
CA ALA A 236 2.55 6.93 -9.00
C ALA A 236 1.76 8.24 -8.75
N ASN A 237 2.46 9.26 -8.26
CA ASN A 237 1.98 10.62 -8.05
C ASN A 237 2.77 11.62 -8.93
N LYS A 238 2.73 12.90 -8.63
CA LYS A 238 3.32 13.98 -9.44
C LYS A 238 4.45 14.75 -8.74
N PHE A 239 5.06 14.17 -7.69
CA PHE A 239 6.19 14.81 -7.03
C PHE A 239 7.35 15.03 -8.00
N THR A 240 7.88 16.25 -8.05
CA THR A 240 9.07 16.60 -8.85
C THR A 240 10.33 16.67 -8.00
N LYS A 241 10.19 16.88 -6.68
CA LYS A 241 11.28 16.87 -5.70
C LYS A 241 10.93 15.94 -4.55
N PHE A 242 11.96 15.40 -3.90
CA PHE A 242 11.77 14.64 -2.66
C PHE A 242 11.18 15.55 -1.57
N PRO A 243 10.07 15.15 -0.93
CA PRO A 243 9.45 15.94 0.13
C PRO A 243 10.32 15.97 1.38
N LYS A 244 10.90 17.12 1.70
CA LYS A 244 11.81 17.26 2.86
C LYS A 244 11.17 16.87 4.19
N CYS A 245 9.88 17.09 4.35
CA CYS A 245 9.14 16.74 5.57
C CYS A 245 9.27 15.26 5.95
N LEU A 246 9.47 14.37 4.98
CA LEU A 246 9.67 12.94 5.24
C LEU A 246 11.00 12.61 5.92
N GLY A 247 11.97 13.51 5.89
CA GLY A 247 13.29 13.32 6.49
C GLY A 247 13.66 14.36 7.56
N THR A 248 12.88 15.42 7.74
CA THR A 248 13.25 16.55 8.61
C THR A 248 12.32 16.77 9.80
N THR A 249 11.09 16.25 9.75
CA THR A 249 10.09 16.46 10.81
C THR A 249 10.10 15.39 11.88
N GLY A 250 9.40 15.67 12.98
CA GLY A 250 9.31 14.82 14.16
C GLY A 250 8.52 13.52 14.01
N SER A 251 8.37 13.01 12.80
CA SER A 251 7.67 11.76 12.51
C SER A 251 8.63 10.62 12.22
N LEU A 252 8.21 9.42 12.60
CA LEU A 252 8.93 8.19 12.35
C LEU A 252 8.25 7.50 11.15
N VAL A 253 8.89 7.49 9.99
CA VAL A 253 8.41 6.75 8.82
C VAL A 253 9.48 5.73 8.43
N ALA A 254 9.17 4.45 8.60
CA ALA A 254 10.16 3.40 8.43
C ALA A 254 10.36 3.03 6.95
N TYR A 255 9.28 2.83 6.21
CA TYR A 255 9.35 2.51 4.79
C TYR A 255 8.64 3.58 3.96
N ILE A 256 9.35 4.22 3.03
CA ILE A 256 8.84 5.27 2.14
C ILE A 256 8.86 4.78 0.70
N ILE A 257 7.71 4.83 0.04
CA ILE A 257 7.53 4.43 -1.36
C ILE A 257 7.16 5.68 -2.18
N LEU A 258 8.10 6.14 -3.00
CA LEU A 258 7.92 7.28 -3.93
C LEU A 258 8.10 6.84 -5.39
N ARG A 259 7.94 5.56 -5.65
CA ARG A 259 8.06 4.95 -6.97
C ARG A 259 7.12 5.59 -8.00
N GLY A 260 7.62 5.77 -9.25
CA GLY A 260 6.76 6.21 -10.36
C GLY A 260 6.30 7.66 -10.25
N ASN A 261 7.10 8.52 -9.62
CA ASN A 261 6.90 9.96 -9.61
C ASN A 261 7.74 10.65 -10.71
N MET A 262 7.94 11.94 -10.60
CA MET A 262 8.77 12.73 -11.51
C MET A 262 9.95 13.38 -10.79
N ILE A 263 10.42 12.76 -9.69
CA ILE A 263 11.45 13.33 -8.82
C ILE A 263 12.79 13.39 -9.56
N ASP A 264 13.28 14.59 -9.78
CA ASP A 264 14.58 14.86 -10.40
C ASP A 264 15.64 15.35 -9.40
N GLU A 265 15.21 15.70 -8.19
CA GLU A 265 16.08 16.20 -7.13
C GLU A 265 15.67 15.70 -5.75
N ILE A 266 16.65 15.28 -4.97
CA ILE A 266 16.58 15.20 -3.51
C ILE A 266 17.38 16.39 -2.98
N PRO A 267 16.73 17.43 -2.42
CA PRO A 267 17.43 18.62 -1.97
C PRO A 267 18.41 18.31 -0.84
N GLU A 268 19.55 19.02 -0.78
CA GLU A 268 20.48 18.92 0.35
C GLU A 268 19.74 19.26 1.66
N GLY A 269 20.08 18.57 2.74
CA GLY A 269 19.41 18.70 4.03
C GLY A 269 18.09 17.93 4.14
N SER A 270 17.73 17.12 3.15
CA SER A 270 16.47 16.33 3.19
C SER A 270 16.46 15.29 4.31
N PHE A 271 17.62 14.85 4.80
CA PHE A 271 17.74 13.87 5.88
C PHE A 271 18.40 14.45 7.14
N SER A 272 18.43 15.78 7.28
CA SER A 272 19.11 16.45 8.39
C SER A 272 18.33 16.47 9.71
N GLY A 273 17.09 15.94 9.72
CA GLY A 273 16.24 15.92 10.90
C GLY A 273 16.57 14.76 11.86
N LYS A 274 16.31 14.98 13.15
CA LYS A 274 16.47 13.96 14.22
C LYS A 274 15.73 12.64 13.91
N TYR A 275 14.82 12.63 12.97
CA TYR A 275 13.86 11.56 12.70
C TYR A 275 14.08 10.81 11.38
N SER A 276 14.99 11.27 10.54
CA SER A 276 15.51 10.47 9.42
C SER A 276 16.15 9.16 9.90
N THR A 277 16.54 9.12 11.19
CA THR A 277 17.05 7.93 11.86
C THR A 277 16.08 6.75 11.95
N SER A 278 14.79 6.91 11.69
CA SER A 278 13.83 5.80 11.67
C SER A 278 13.68 5.14 10.30
N MET A 279 14.13 5.79 9.24
CA MET A 279 13.97 5.29 7.88
C MET A 279 14.80 4.02 7.67
N THR A 280 14.11 2.93 7.36
CA THR A 280 14.73 1.62 7.10
C THR A 280 14.78 1.29 5.61
N SER A 281 13.83 1.79 4.82
CA SER A 281 13.77 1.53 3.40
C SER A 281 13.22 2.72 2.61
N LEU A 282 13.82 2.96 1.43
CA LEU A 282 13.43 4.04 0.54
C LEU A 282 13.36 3.54 -0.91
N ASP A 283 12.14 3.53 -1.48
CA ASP A 283 11.90 3.21 -2.89
C ASP A 283 11.70 4.50 -3.70
N LEU A 284 12.65 4.79 -4.57
CA LEU A 284 12.67 5.91 -5.52
C LEU A 284 12.66 5.42 -6.98
N THR A 285 12.24 4.18 -7.22
CA THR A 285 12.23 3.60 -8.56
C THR A 285 11.33 4.38 -9.54
N TYR A 286 11.68 4.35 -10.82
CA TYR A 286 10.89 5.01 -11.87
C TYR A 286 10.69 6.51 -11.61
N ASN A 287 11.79 7.23 -11.32
CA ASN A 287 11.84 8.68 -11.20
C ASN A 287 12.80 9.29 -12.24
N LYS A 288 13.29 10.51 -12.03
CA LYS A 288 14.19 11.23 -12.95
C LYS A 288 15.51 11.63 -12.28
N LEU A 289 15.88 10.95 -11.20
CA LEU A 289 17.09 11.27 -10.45
C LEU A 289 18.34 11.00 -11.28
N SER A 290 19.27 11.94 -11.29
CA SER A 290 20.61 11.81 -11.90
C SER A 290 21.75 11.94 -10.88
N LYS A 291 21.43 12.35 -9.66
CA LYS A 291 22.36 12.49 -8.53
C LYS A 291 21.62 12.27 -7.22
N LEU A 292 22.37 11.93 -6.17
CA LEU A 292 21.90 11.88 -4.79
C LEU A 292 22.66 12.93 -3.96
N PRO A 293 22.02 13.48 -2.89
CA PRO A 293 22.68 14.42 -2.00
C PRO A 293 23.78 13.74 -1.16
N LYS A 294 24.56 14.55 -0.49
CA LYS A 294 25.63 14.07 0.41
C LYS A 294 25.12 13.59 1.77
N ASP A 295 23.84 13.83 2.05
CA ASP A 295 23.18 13.54 3.32
C ASP A 295 22.98 12.05 3.60
N PHE A 296 23.28 11.16 2.65
CA PHE A 296 23.32 9.73 2.91
C PHE A 296 24.55 9.41 3.76
N THR A 297 24.41 9.49 5.07
CA THR A 297 25.49 9.22 6.03
C THR A 297 25.00 8.31 7.16
N ALA A 298 25.94 7.67 7.84
CA ALA A 298 25.63 6.83 9.02
C ALA A 298 24.97 7.62 10.15
N GLU A 299 25.22 8.92 10.25
CA GLU A 299 24.62 9.79 11.26
C GLU A 299 23.16 10.10 10.94
N GLN A 300 22.87 10.40 9.67
CA GLN A 300 21.53 10.86 9.24
C GLN A 300 20.58 9.71 8.93
N LEU A 301 21.09 8.60 8.42
CA LEU A 301 20.31 7.41 8.03
C LEU A 301 20.91 6.12 8.62
N PRO A 302 21.04 6.00 9.96
CA PRO A 302 21.74 4.89 10.60
C PRO A 302 21.06 3.54 10.40
N TYR A 303 19.75 3.53 10.17
CA TYR A 303 18.95 2.31 10.02
C TYR A 303 18.53 2.05 8.59
N LEU A 304 18.97 2.85 7.62
CA LEU A 304 18.65 2.60 6.22
C LEU A 304 19.25 1.26 5.79
N TYR A 305 18.38 0.29 5.65
CA TYR A 305 18.68 -1.09 5.25
C TYR A 305 18.60 -1.29 3.74
N GLY A 306 17.60 -0.69 3.09
CA GLY A 306 17.30 -0.86 1.67
C GLY A 306 17.13 0.47 0.94
N LEU A 307 17.80 0.60 -0.21
CA LEU A 307 17.62 1.71 -1.13
C LEU A 307 17.44 1.19 -2.55
N ASP A 308 16.35 1.60 -3.20
CA ASP A 308 16.13 1.32 -4.61
C ASP A 308 15.96 2.63 -5.41
N VAL A 309 16.93 2.89 -6.28
CA VAL A 309 16.94 4.01 -7.23
C VAL A 309 16.93 3.51 -8.69
N SER A 310 16.41 2.31 -8.92
CA SER A 310 16.31 1.72 -10.26
C SER A 310 15.39 2.54 -11.17
N PHE A 311 15.64 2.45 -12.48
CA PHE A 311 14.84 3.15 -13.51
C PHE A 311 14.80 4.67 -13.30
N ASN A 312 15.97 5.25 -13.09
CA ASN A 312 16.23 6.68 -13.03
C ASN A 312 17.21 7.10 -14.15
N SER A 313 17.96 8.17 -13.98
CA SER A 313 18.82 8.75 -15.02
C SER A 313 20.29 8.91 -14.57
N PHE A 314 20.78 8.02 -13.71
CA PHE A 314 22.18 8.07 -13.27
C PHE A 314 23.12 7.65 -14.41
N ASP A 315 23.99 8.54 -14.84
CA ASP A 315 25.10 8.25 -15.76
C ASP A 315 26.39 7.85 -15.02
N LYS A 316 26.46 8.15 -13.71
CA LYS A 316 27.52 7.78 -12.80
C LYS A 316 26.96 7.16 -11.55
N PHE A 317 27.67 6.22 -10.98
CA PHE A 317 27.28 5.56 -9.75
C PHE A 317 27.27 6.54 -8.56
N PRO A 318 26.14 6.70 -7.85
CA PRO A 318 26.05 7.58 -6.69
C PRO A 318 26.57 6.87 -5.44
N TRP A 319 27.75 7.29 -4.96
CA TRP A 319 28.45 6.64 -3.86
C TRP A 319 27.90 6.98 -2.47
N SER A 320 27.23 8.14 -2.32
CA SER A 320 26.80 8.62 -1.01
C SER A 320 25.99 7.60 -0.18
N PRO A 321 25.09 6.77 -0.73
CA PRO A 321 24.36 5.79 0.06
C PRO A 321 25.23 4.75 0.78
N LEU A 322 26.39 4.43 0.21
CA LEU A 322 27.30 3.47 0.82
C LEU A 322 27.98 3.98 2.10
N ASN A 323 27.81 5.26 2.44
CA ASN A 323 28.20 5.81 3.73
C ASN A 323 27.17 5.52 4.85
N CYS A 324 25.98 4.99 4.50
CA CYS A 324 25.00 4.54 5.48
C CYS A 324 25.41 3.17 6.03
N ALA A 325 25.79 3.11 7.30
CA ALA A 325 26.34 1.89 7.90
C ALA A 325 25.37 0.68 7.90
N GLY A 326 24.05 0.94 7.90
CA GLY A 326 23.00 -0.08 7.88
C GLY A 326 22.68 -0.63 6.49
N LEU A 327 23.17 -0.02 5.40
CA LEU A 327 22.75 -0.35 4.04
C LEU A 327 23.26 -1.74 3.64
N THR A 328 22.33 -2.65 3.44
CA THR A 328 22.61 -4.05 3.03
C THR A 328 22.07 -4.38 1.65
N VAL A 329 21.05 -3.64 1.17
CA VAL A 329 20.45 -3.82 -0.15
C VAL A 329 20.50 -2.51 -0.92
N TYR A 330 21.14 -2.53 -2.09
CA TYR A 330 21.19 -1.37 -2.97
C TYR A 330 20.86 -1.76 -4.40
N ALA A 331 19.82 -1.14 -4.97
CA ALA A 331 19.40 -1.38 -6.34
C ALA A 331 19.51 -0.10 -7.19
N ILE A 332 20.12 -0.23 -8.37
CA ILE A 332 20.33 0.84 -9.36
C ILE A 332 20.20 0.28 -10.78
N ARG A 333 19.16 -0.49 -11.03
CA ARG A 333 18.88 -1.09 -12.33
C ARG A 333 18.39 -0.05 -13.33
N GLY A 334 18.56 -0.33 -14.62
CA GLY A 334 17.80 0.28 -15.69
C GLY A 334 17.92 1.77 -15.84
N GLN A 335 19.12 2.33 -15.67
CA GLN A 335 19.34 3.76 -15.81
C GLN A 335 19.22 4.23 -17.27
N ARG A 336 18.45 5.28 -17.52
CA ARG A 336 18.15 5.79 -18.86
C ARG A 336 18.36 7.31 -18.95
N ASP A 337 18.92 7.78 -20.07
CA ASP A 337 18.94 9.20 -20.41
C ASP A 337 17.56 9.69 -20.88
N ALA A 338 17.46 10.99 -21.17
CA ALA A 338 16.20 11.60 -21.64
C ALA A 338 15.70 11.04 -22.98
N GLN A 339 16.55 10.36 -23.74
CA GLN A 339 16.24 9.71 -25.02
C GLN A 339 15.90 8.22 -24.84
N GLY A 340 15.93 7.70 -23.60
CA GLY A 340 15.66 6.31 -23.28
C GLY A 340 16.86 5.36 -23.47
N ASN A 341 18.05 5.87 -23.77
CA ASN A 341 19.26 5.05 -23.91
C ASN A 341 19.82 4.70 -22.53
N ARG A 342 20.47 3.54 -22.43
CA ARG A 342 21.18 3.11 -21.21
C ARG A 342 22.34 4.07 -20.96
N CYS A 343 22.41 4.67 -19.77
CA CYS A 343 23.39 5.71 -19.46
C CYS A 343 24.44 5.32 -18.40
N LEU A 344 24.15 4.37 -17.50
CA LEU A 344 25.12 3.88 -16.52
C LEU A 344 26.04 2.84 -17.19
N ARG A 345 27.31 3.18 -17.36
CA ARG A 345 28.28 2.39 -18.14
C ARG A 345 29.47 1.85 -17.35
N GLU A 346 29.73 2.47 -16.21
CA GLU A 346 30.94 2.14 -15.44
C GLU A 346 30.53 1.34 -14.19
N TRP A 347 31.27 0.28 -13.94
CA TRP A 347 31.20 -0.46 -12.67
C TRP A 347 31.72 0.42 -11.54
N PRO A 348 31.12 0.42 -10.34
CA PRO A 348 31.59 1.15 -9.19
C PRO A 348 32.85 0.49 -8.60
N THR A 349 34.01 0.88 -9.09
CA THR A 349 35.31 0.35 -8.66
C THR A 349 35.54 0.66 -7.18
N GLY A 350 35.91 -0.35 -6.38
CA GLY A 350 36.08 -0.21 -4.93
C GLY A 350 34.85 -0.66 -4.11
N LEU A 351 33.78 -1.16 -4.75
CA LEU A 351 32.58 -1.63 -4.07
C LEU A 351 32.85 -2.72 -3.02
N TYR A 352 33.92 -3.54 -3.23
CA TYR A 352 34.32 -4.59 -2.29
C TYR A 352 34.74 -4.05 -0.91
N GLN A 353 35.04 -2.77 -0.78
CA GLN A 353 35.37 -2.12 0.50
C GLN A 353 34.16 -1.93 1.41
N HIS A 354 32.96 -1.99 0.83
CA HIS A 354 31.70 -1.82 1.57
C HIS A 354 31.17 -3.17 2.08
N THR A 355 31.75 -3.61 3.18
CA THR A 355 31.50 -4.95 3.77
C THR A 355 30.11 -5.16 4.35
N GLY A 356 29.30 -4.11 4.48
CA GLY A 356 27.88 -4.18 4.92
C GLY A 356 26.92 -4.64 3.82
N LEU A 357 27.25 -4.37 2.55
CA LEU A 357 26.38 -4.67 1.43
C LEU A 357 26.23 -6.19 1.20
N ARG A 358 25.01 -6.66 1.04
CA ARG A 358 24.65 -8.09 0.85
C ARG A 358 23.95 -8.33 -0.48
N GLY A 359 23.08 -7.41 -0.89
CA GLY A 359 22.39 -7.43 -2.16
C GLY A 359 22.75 -6.21 -3.00
N PHE A 360 23.22 -6.43 -4.21
CA PHE A 360 23.54 -5.38 -5.15
C PHE A 360 22.90 -5.67 -6.52
N TYR A 361 22.04 -4.79 -6.97
CA TYR A 361 21.24 -4.97 -8.17
C TYR A 361 21.53 -3.85 -9.17
N ILE A 362 22.34 -4.14 -10.20
CA ILE A 362 22.81 -3.19 -11.21
C ILE A 362 22.51 -3.67 -12.65
N GLY A 363 21.54 -4.57 -12.78
CA GLY A 363 21.07 -5.08 -14.05
C GLY A 363 20.44 -4.02 -14.97
N SER A 364 20.19 -4.37 -16.21
CA SER A 364 19.52 -3.51 -17.22
C SER A 364 20.25 -2.19 -17.52
N ASN A 365 21.56 -2.14 -17.38
CA ASN A 365 22.40 -0.99 -17.69
C ASN A 365 23.28 -1.22 -18.93
N ASP A 366 24.30 -0.41 -19.20
CA ASP A 366 25.27 -0.58 -20.29
C ASP A 366 26.68 -0.83 -19.75
N LEU A 367 26.77 -1.60 -18.67
CA LEU A 367 28.07 -1.97 -18.10
C LEU A 367 28.87 -2.79 -19.09
N ARG A 368 30.18 -2.51 -19.24
CA ARG A 368 31.03 -3.19 -20.22
C ARG A 368 32.04 -4.11 -19.58
N LYS A 369 32.58 -3.75 -18.45
CA LYS A 369 33.58 -4.52 -17.74
C LYS A 369 33.44 -4.32 -16.24
N ILE A 370 33.64 -5.39 -15.49
CA ILE A 370 33.86 -5.33 -14.06
C ILE A 370 35.36 -5.47 -13.83
N ASP A 371 35.97 -4.35 -13.46
CA ASP A 371 37.45 -4.24 -13.31
C ASP A 371 37.91 -4.52 -11.88
N ASP A 372 37.00 -4.97 -11.03
CA ASP A 372 37.26 -5.05 -9.60
C ASP A 372 37.01 -6.46 -9.06
N THR A 373 37.64 -6.75 -7.93
CA THR A 373 37.34 -7.96 -7.18
C THR A 373 35.95 -7.84 -6.58
N ILE A 374 35.02 -8.68 -7.03
CA ILE A 374 33.72 -8.74 -6.41
C ILE A 374 33.84 -9.44 -5.05
N SER A 375 33.31 -8.78 -4.03
CA SER A 375 33.25 -9.34 -2.69
C SER A 375 32.26 -10.51 -2.61
N TYR A 376 32.72 -11.66 -2.10
CA TYR A 376 31.84 -12.77 -1.77
C TYR A 376 30.79 -12.40 -0.69
N LEU A 377 30.96 -11.27 -0.01
CA LEU A 377 29.98 -10.73 0.96
C LEU A 377 28.74 -10.16 0.29
N ILE A 378 28.83 -9.80 -1.00
CA ILE A 378 27.67 -9.40 -1.82
C ILE A 378 27.10 -10.65 -2.47
N TYR A 379 26.45 -11.51 -1.69
CA TYR A 379 26.01 -12.83 -2.14
C TYR A 379 24.70 -12.83 -2.94
N HIS A 380 24.07 -11.68 -3.14
CA HIS A 380 23.01 -11.46 -4.12
C HIS A 380 23.46 -10.37 -5.10
N LEU A 381 23.97 -10.77 -6.25
CA LEU A 381 24.42 -9.86 -7.30
C LEU A 381 23.58 -10.04 -8.57
N ASP A 382 22.97 -8.95 -9.03
CA ASP A 382 22.27 -8.92 -10.31
C ASP A 382 22.99 -8.00 -11.30
N ILE A 383 23.58 -8.62 -12.34
CA ILE A 383 24.20 -7.96 -13.49
C ILE A 383 23.48 -8.27 -14.80
N SER A 384 22.28 -8.86 -14.74
CA SER A 384 21.50 -9.22 -15.92
C SER A 384 21.22 -8.02 -16.82
N ASP A 385 20.91 -8.28 -18.07
CA ASP A 385 20.57 -7.28 -19.08
C ASP A 385 21.62 -6.13 -19.19
N ASN A 386 22.92 -6.51 -19.08
CA ASN A 386 24.06 -5.71 -19.48
C ASN A 386 24.72 -6.43 -20.67
N PRO A 387 24.30 -6.20 -21.92
CA PRO A 387 24.62 -7.07 -23.05
C PRO A 387 26.11 -7.11 -23.43
N ASN A 388 26.85 -6.08 -23.07
CA ASN A 388 28.26 -5.92 -23.41
C ASN A 388 29.21 -6.21 -22.23
N ILE A 389 28.71 -6.74 -21.10
CA ILE A 389 29.53 -6.93 -19.91
C ILE A 389 30.52 -8.08 -20.06
N THR A 390 31.75 -7.85 -19.63
CA THR A 390 32.74 -8.90 -19.36
C THR A 390 33.00 -8.94 -17.87
N PHE A 391 32.90 -10.12 -17.26
CA PHE A 391 32.97 -10.30 -15.83
C PHE A 391 33.89 -11.48 -15.48
N ASP A 392 34.90 -11.25 -14.64
CA ASP A 392 35.75 -12.31 -14.07
C ASP A 392 35.16 -12.85 -12.78
N ALA A 393 34.64 -14.06 -12.82
CA ALA A 393 33.95 -14.69 -11.70
C ALA A 393 34.90 -15.44 -10.74
N SER A 394 36.23 -15.39 -10.94
CA SER A 394 37.21 -16.21 -10.17
C SER A 394 37.04 -16.06 -8.65
N ALA A 395 36.77 -14.84 -8.15
CA ALA A 395 36.64 -14.57 -6.74
C ALA A 395 35.39 -15.16 -6.08
N ILE A 396 34.33 -15.39 -6.84
CA ILE A 396 33.05 -15.87 -6.35
C ILE A 396 32.71 -17.27 -6.85
N CYS A 397 33.45 -17.83 -7.80
CA CYS A 397 33.15 -19.09 -8.47
C CYS A 397 32.91 -20.24 -7.47
N TYR A 398 33.74 -20.37 -6.46
CA TYR A 398 33.58 -21.38 -5.42
C TYR A 398 32.24 -21.27 -4.69
N TYR A 399 31.91 -20.08 -4.19
CA TYR A 399 30.68 -19.85 -3.44
C TYR A 399 29.43 -20.00 -4.31
N TRP A 400 29.51 -19.60 -5.55
CA TRP A 400 28.46 -19.75 -6.54
C TRP A 400 28.20 -21.24 -6.82
N GLN A 401 29.23 -22.04 -7.08
CA GLN A 401 29.13 -23.49 -7.27
C GLN A 401 28.54 -24.24 -6.07
N GLN A 402 28.74 -23.74 -4.86
CA GLN A 402 28.15 -24.28 -3.62
C GLN A 402 26.72 -23.79 -3.37
N GLY A 403 26.14 -22.94 -4.24
CA GLY A 403 24.84 -22.34 -4.03
C GLY A 403 24.80 -21.27 -2.92
N ALA A 404 25.97 -20.86 -2.41
CA ALA A 404 26.08 -19.83 -1.38
C ALA A 404 26.12 -18.40 -1.94
N TYR A 405 26.11 -18.26 -3.25
CA TYR A 405 26.16 -16.98 -3.98
C TYR A 405 25.08 -16.96 -5.05
N ASN A 406 24.17 -15.98 -5.02
CA ASN A 406 23.11 -15.83 -6.01
C ASN A 406 23.53 -14.80 -7.06
N LEU A 407 24.06 -15.27 -8.20
CA LEU A 407 24.39 -14.45 -9.35
C LEU A 407 23.25 -14.50 -10.38
N ILE A 408 22.66 -13.34 -10.67
CA ILE A 408 21.65 -13.17 -11.71
C ILE A 408 22.33 -12.55 -12.94
N TYR A 409 22.32 -13.29 -14.04
CA TYR A 409 23.03 -12.91 -15.29
C TYR A 409 22.33 -13.52 -16.52
N ASP A 410 22.68 -13.06 -17.70
CA ASP A 410 22.19 -13.61 -18.96
C ASP A 410 23.23 -14.56 -19.57
N LYS A 411 22.76 -15.66 -20.17
CA LYS A 411 23.63 -16.66 -20.84
C LYS A 411 24.49 -16.08 -21.97
N THR A 412 24.15 -14.91 -22.50
CA THR A 412 24.90 -14.19 -23.54
C THR A 412 26.03 -13.34 -22.99
N GLN A 413 26.11 -13.17 -21.67
CA GLN A 413 27.16 -12.38 -21.02
C GLN A 413 28.47 -13.18 -20.96
N ASN A 414 29.59 -12.46 -21.12
CA ASN A 414 30.91 -13.07 -21.11
C ASN A 414 31.42 -13.22 -19.67
N ILE A 415 31.22 -14.40 -19.07
CA ILE A 415 31.71 -14.73 -17.73
C ILE A 415 32.97 -15.55 -17.85
N LEU A 416 34.07 -15.03 -17.30
CA LEU A 416 35.41 -15.62 -17.36
C LEU A 416 35.71 -16.40 -16.07
N ASN A 417 36.65 -17.38 -16.20
CA ASN A 417 37.29 -18.09 -15.09
C ASN A 417 36.34 -18.88 -14.17
N CYS A 418 35.19 -19.32 -14.70
CA CYS A 418 34.28 -20.21 -13.99
C CYS A 418 33.68 -21.26 -14.94
N ASP A 419 34.51 -21.93 -15.69
CA ASP A 419 34.20 -22.75 -16.89
C ASP A 419 33.26 -23.97 -16.62
N LYS A 420 33.03 -24.34 -15.37
CA LYS A 420 32.22 -25.52 -15.02
C LYS A 420 30.76 -25.24 -14.69
N MET A 421 30.28 -24.01 -14.87
CA MET A 421 28.90 -23.63 -14.55
C MET A 421 28.00 -23.43 -15.77
N LEU A 422 28.51 -23.64 -16.97
CA LEU A 422 27.77 -23.45 -18.22
C LEU A 422 27.18 -24.76 -18.77
N GLU A 423 27.33 -25.90 -18.05
CA GLU A 423 26.60 -27.16 -18.30
C GLU A 423 25.39 -27.28 -17.36
#